data_bb54f30e0b2da5932558665122ed2fd1
#
_entry.id   bb54f30e0b2da5932558665122ed2fd1
#
_cell.length_a   1.000
_cell.length_b   1.000
_cell.length_c   1.000
_cell.angle_alpha   90.00
_cell.angle_beta   90.00
_cell.angle_gamma   90.00
#
_symmetry.space_group_name_H-M   'P 1'
#
loop_
_entity.id
_entity.type
_entity.pdbx_description
1 polymer ?
#
loop_
_entity_poly.entity_id
_entity_poly.type
_entity_poly.pdbx_seq_one_letter_code
_entity_poly.pdbx_strand_id
1 'polypeptide(L)'
;MRNDIYSLGIILDKLQLGLSCRLSIRHCLCPLERRYPNVAALRRHILMLHHSLLALWIVLSLLLVGAVGGAIYNKVNQPERIYDVVNQFRAGNFLCTSWGGGVVSVKAINQKDSCIEVPKTVTYQGMTYKVDEIEKNAFARHAVLKWLVFPDTRFHVMRGMITGSPHIQSICFRSVEPPIIGNAIWKTKITDVFEAPCFEKVKLMVPKGSLDAYRKSPWGRFRHIEEYE
;
A
#
# COMPACT_ATOMS: atom_id res chain seq x y z
N MET A 1 67.54 16.01 -6.30
CA MET A 1 66.14 16.42 -6.45
C MET A 1 65.11 15.24 -6.49
N ARG A 2 65.15 14.27 -7.44
CA ARG A 2 64.22 13.13 -7.43
C ARG A 2 64.45 12.15 -6.27
N ASN A 3 65.68 12.04 -5.76
CA ASN A 3 66.00 11.21 -4.60
C ASN A 3 65.48 11.86 -3.30
N ASP A 4 65.50 13.19 -3.24
CA ASP A 4 64.93 13.93 -2.11
C ASP A 4 63.40 13.75 -2.01
N ILE A 5 62.71 13.62 -3.15
CA ILE A 5 61.30 13.28 -3.23
C ILE A 5 61.04 11.89 -2.65
N TYR A 6 61.89 10.92 -2.86
CA TYR A 6 61.77 9.59 -2.28
C TYR A 6 61.94 9.61 -0.75
N SER A 7 62.96 10.31 -0.25
CA SER A 7 63.18 10.47 1.18
C SER A 7 61.98 11.19 1.87
N LEU A 8 61.45 12.20 1.19
CA LEU A 8 60.25 12.90 1.65
C LEU A 8 59.05 11.94 1.66
N GLY A 9 58.91 11.10 0.66
CA GLY A 9 57.84 10.07 0.60
C GLY A 9 57.89 9.11 1.80
N ILE A 10 59.06 8.64 2.19
CA ILE A 10 59.25 7.77 3.37
C ILE A 10 58.84 8.51 4.68
N ILE A 11 59.23 9.77 4.81
CA ILE A 11 58.85 10.58 5.99
C ILE A 11 57.34 10.77 6.07
N LEU A 12 56.70 11.11 4.94
CA LEU A 12 55.26 11.31 4.86
C LEU A 12 54.46 10.02 5.11
N ASP A 13 55.01 8.86 4.67
CA ASP A 13 54.37 7.56 4.91
C ASP A 13 54.35 7.22 6.40
N LYS A 14 55.44 7.50 7.13
CA LYS A 14 55.49 7.33 8.59
C LYS A 14 54.56 8.21 9.37
N LEU A 15 54.12 9.33 8.82
CA LEU A 15 53.18 10.26 9.44
C LEU A 15 51.70 9.85 9.34
N GLN A 16 51.39 8.71 8.71
CA GLN A 16 50.05 8.13 8.57
C GLN A 16 48.98 9.17 8.13
N LEU A 17 49.34 10.00 7.19
CA LEU A 17 48.47 11.05 6.66
C LEU A 17 47.23 10.49 5.92
N GLY A 18 46.18 11.28 5.82
CA GLY A 18 44.91 10.85 5.24
C GLY A 18 44.96 10.39 3.78
N LEU A 19 43.85 9.88 3.27
CA LEU A 19 43.76 9.16 1.97
C LEU A 19 44.31 9.94 0.76
N SER A 20 44.09 11.25 0.73
CA SER A 20 44.62 12.15 -0.33
C SER A 20 46.17 12.18 -0.39
N CYS A 21 46.81 12.11 0.80
CA CYS A 21 48.24 12.07 0.89
C CYS A 21 48.82 10.70 0.53
N ARG A 22 48.13 9.59 0.83
CA ARG A 22 48.57 8.22 0.54
C ARG A 22 48.81 7.98 -0.97
N LEU A 23 47.95 8.50 -1.83
CA LEU A 23 48.12 8.41 -3.29
C LEU A 23 49.37 9.17 -3.76
N SER A 24 49.63 10.35 -3.23
CA SER A 24 50.77 11.15 -3.52
C SER A 24 52.08 10.53 -2.98
N ILE A 25 52.04 9.93 -1.79
CA ILE A 25 53.13 9.20 -1.16
C ILE A 25 53.55 8.00 -2.04
N ARG A 26 52.60 7.20 -2.52
CA ARG A 26 52.89 6.09 -3.45
C ARG A 26 53.63 6.55 -4.67
N HIS A 27 53.26 7.72 -5.21
CA HIS A 27 53.97 8.27 -6.39
C HIS A 27 55.39 8.77 -6.08
N CYS A 28 55.68 9.21 -4.85
CA CYS A 28 56.99 9.51 -4.37
C CYS A 28 57.89 8.28 -4.25
N LEU A 29 57.32 7.13 -3.89
CA LEU A 29 58.02 5.87 -3.66
C LEU A 29 58.19 5.02 -4.92
N CYS A 30 57.65 5.43 -6.06
CA CYS A 30 57.80 4.75 -7.37
C CYS A 30 59.26 4.76 -7.89
N PRO A 31 59.58 3.97 -8.94
CA PRO A 31 60.88 4.06 -9.65
C PRO A 31 61.18 5.48 -10.14
N LEU A 32 62.46 5.83 -10.25
CA LEU A 32 62.95 7.20 -10.46
C LEU A 32 62.25 7.94 -11.60
N GLU A 33 61.95 7.26 -12.68
CA GLU A 33 61.31 7.83 -13.88
C GLU A 33 59.89 8.30 -13.64
N ARG A 34 59.16 7.69 -12.70
CA ARG A 34 57.74 7.96 -12.39
C ARG A 34 57.56 8.86 -11.18
N ARG A 35 58.62 9.34 -10.52
CA ARG A 35 58.55 10.26 -9.38
C ARG A 35 58.23 11.68 -9.83
N TYR A 36 57.69 12.47 -8.91
CA TYR A 36 57.52 13.90 -9.15
C TYR A 36 58.90 14.56 -9.47
N PRO A 37 58.93 15.47 -10.45
CA PRO A 37 60.18 16.13 -10.87
C PRO A 37 60.72 17.05 -9.77
N ASN A 38 59.90 17.64 -8.95
CA ASN A 38 60.27 18.53 -7.86
C ASN A 38 59.19 18.60 -6.78
N VAL A 39 59.50 19.22 -5.65
CA VAL A 39 58.60 19.40 -4.49
C VAL A 39 57.35 20.25 -4.85
N ALA A 40 57.48 21.21 -5.77
CA ALA A 40 56.34 22.03 -6.20
C ALA A 40 55.31 21.23 -6.99
N ALA A 41 55.73 20.23 -7.77
CA ALA A 41 54.82 19.30 -8.46
C ALA A 41 54.07 18.38 -7.47
N LEU A 42 54.78 17.86 -6.47
CA LEU A 42 54.15 17.10 -5.38
C LEU A 42 53.13 17.92 -4.64
N ARG A 43 53.48 19.16 -4.23
CA ARG A 43 52.58 20.08 -3.55
C ARG A 43 51.29 20.37 -4.38
N ARG A 44 51.45 20.66 -5.67
CA ARG A 44 50.30 20.86 -6.57
C ARG A 44 49.40 19.65 -6.63
N HIS A 45 49.93 18.47 -6.73
CA HIS A 45 49.16 17.23 -6.81
C HIS A 45 48.38 16.96 -5.51
N ILE A 46 49.01 17.18 -4.35
CA ILE A 46 48.31 17.06 -3.04
C ILE A 46 47.16 18.08 -2.93
N LEU A 47 47.37 19.32 -3.33
CA LEU A 47 46.35 20.34 -3.31
C LEU A 47 45.20 20.02 -4.26
N MET A 48 45.48 19.56 -5.49
CA MET A 48 44.42 19.16 -6.44
C MET A 48 43.58 17.99 -5.89
N LEU A 49 44.21 16.97 -5.30
CA LEU A 49 43.49 15.86 -4.69
C LEU A 49 42.64 16.31 -3.51
N HIS A 50 43.15 17.21 -2.69
CA HIS A 50 42.42 17.75 -1.56
C HIS A 50 41.16 18.55 -2.03
N HIS A 51 41.31 19.42 -3.01
CA HIS A 51 40.19 20.17 -3.57
C HIS A 51 39.15 19.27 -4.27
N SER A 52 39.61 18.22 -4.99
CA SER A 52 38.69 17.28 -5.64
C SER A 52 37.88 16.45 -4.63
N LEU A 53 38.48 16.06 -3.51
CA LEU A 53 37.82 15.35 -2.44
C LEU A 53 36.81 16.26 -1.71
N LEU A 54 37.18 17.50 -1.43
CA LEU A 54 36.25 18.49 -0.86
C LEU A 54 35.07 18.74 -1.77
N ALA A 55 35.27 18.92 -3.09
CA ALA A 55 34.18 19.08 -4.05
C ALA A 55 33.27 17.84 -4.07
N LEU A 56 33.82 16.63 -4.00
CA LEU A 56 33.04 15.39 -3.93
C LEU A 56 32.17 15.36 -2.67
N TRP A 57 32.72 15.73 -1.50
CA TRP A 57 31.98 15.79 -0.24
C TRP A 57 30.84 16.82 -0.29
N ILE A 58 31.07 17.99 -0.91
CA ILE A 58 30.05 19.01 -1.09
C ILE A 58 28.91 18.47 -1.97
N VAL A 59 29.22 17.85 -3.11
CA VAL A 59 28.20 17.27 -4.00
C VAL A 59 27.41 16.16 -3.29
N LEU A 60 28.10 15.29 -2.55
CA LEU A 60 27.43 14.20 -1.81
C LEU A 60 26.47 14.75 -0.73
N SER A 61 26.91 15.80 -0.02
CA SER A 61 26.07 16.44 1.01
C SER A 61 24.85 17.13 0.41
N LEU A 62 24.99 17.79 -0.75
CA LEU A 62 23.88 18.41 -1.46
C LEU A 62 22.88 17.38 -1.97
N LEU A 63 23.36 16.23 -2.49
CA LEU A 63 22.50 15.13 -2.90
C LEU A 63 21.73 14.53 -1.70
N LEU A 64 22.39 14.37 -0.56
CA LEU A 64 21.75 13.88 0.66
C LEU A 64 20.67 14.84 1.15
N VAL A 65 20.97 16.15 1.19
CA VAL A 65 19.98 17.19 1.57
C VAL A 65 18.81 17.21 0.59
N GLY A 66 19.07 17.10 -0.72
CA GLY A 66 18.03 17.00 -1.74
C GLY A 66 17.14 15.77 -1.57
N ALA A 67 17.74 14.60 -1.31
CA ALA A 67 17.00 13.36 -1.08
C ALA A 67 16.13 13.43 0.18
N VAL A 68 16.68 13.91 1.29
CA VAL A 68 15.94 14.09 2.55
C VAL A 68 14.87 15.15 2.41
N GLY A 69 15.18 16.30 1.79
CA GLY A 69 14.22 17.36 1.52
C GLY A 69 13.07 16.90 0.62
N GLY A 70 13.38 16.13 -0.44
CA GLY A 70 12.37 15.52 -1.31
C GLY A 70 11.48 14.52 -0.58
N ALA A 71 12.05 13.69 0.28
CA ALA A 71 11.28 12.75 1.09
C ALA A 71 10.37 13.46 2.10
N ILE A 72 10.85 14.52 2.75
CA ILE A 72 10.05 15.36 3.66
C ILE A 72 8.96 16.11 2.87
N TYR A 73 9.29 16.68 1.73
CA TYR A 73 8.33 17.38 0.86
C TYR A 73 7.21 16.45 0.40
N ASN A 74 7.54 15.23 -0.04
CA ASN A 74 6.55 14.21 -0.41
C ASN A 74 5.71 13.76 0.79
N LYS A 75 6.26 13.68 1.98
CA LYS A 75 5.53 13.30 3.20
C LYS A 75 4.62 14.43 3.70
N VAL A 76 5.05 15.69 3.58
CA VAL A 76 4.27 16.87 4.01
C VAL A 76 3.20 17.25 2.99
N ASN A 77 3.47 17.09 1.69
CA ASN A 77 2.51 17.35 0.61
C ASN A 77 1.68 16.14 0.18
N GLN A 78 1.86 14.96 0.78
CA GLN A 78 0.78 13.99 0.72
C GLN A 78 -0.40 14.69 1.39
N PRO A 79 -1.56 14.82 0.68
CA PRO A 79 -2.77 15.28 1.35
C PRO A 79 -2.86 14.40 2.59
N GLU A 80 -2.80 15.03 3.78
CA GLU A 80 -3.08 14.32 5.00
C GLU A 80 -4.34 13.55 4.69
N ARG A 81 -4.24 12.23 4.64
CA ARG A 81 -5.42 11.43 4.86
C ARG A 81 -5.79 11.83 6.26
N ILE A 82 -6.65 12.85 6.35
CA ILE A 82 -7.39 13.12 7.56
C ILE A 82 -8.00 11.75 7.83
N TYR A 83 -7.45 11.03 8.78
CA TYR A 83 -8.14 9.90 9.38
C TYR A 83 -9.33 10.58 10.06
N ASP A 84 -10.34 10.84 9.24
CA ASP A 84 -11.60 11.35 9.73
C ASP A 84 -11.95 10.44 10.90
N VAL A 85 -12.06 11.05 12.06
CA VAL A 85 -12.64 10.43 13.24
C VAL A 85 -13.80 9.61 12.73
N VAL A 86 -13.82 8.31 13.07
CA VAL A 86 -14.82 7.34 12.63
C VAL A 86 -16.20 7.99 12.69
N ASN A 87 -16.64 8.56 11.59
CA ASN A 87 -17.91 9.25 11.49
C ASN A 87 -18.95 8.23 11.07
N GLN A 88 -19.84 7.91 12.00
CA GLN A 88 -21.05 7.16 11.67
C GLN A 88 -22.15 8.11 11.24
N PHE A 89 -22.74 7.83 10.09
CA PHE A 89 -23.88 8.57 9.57
C PHE A 89 -24.88 7.63 8.91
N ARG A 90 -26.11 8.12 8.73
CA ARG A 90 -27.17 7.38 8.02
C ARG A 90 -27.27 7.88 6.60
N ALA A 91 -27.32 6.93 5.65
CA ALA A 91 -27.62 7.20 4.25
C ALA A 91 -28.69 6.19 3.77
N GLY A 92 -29.91 6.68 3.61
CA GLY A 92 -31.07 5.81 3.31
C GLY A 92 -31.26 4.73 4.38
N ASN A 93 -31.32 3.47 3.96
CA ASN A 93 -31.51 2.30 4.83
C ASN A 93 -30.20 1.75 5.42
N PHE A 94 -29.10 2.51 5.35
CA PHE A 94 -27.80 2.06 5.80
C PHE A 94 -27.21 2.96 6.89
N LEU A 95 -26.61 2.34 7.89
CA LEU A 95 -25.64 2.96 8.76
C LEU A 95 -24.28 2.82 8.07
N CYS A 96 -23.64 3.95 7.84
CA CYS A 96 -22.34 4.04 7.18
C CYS A 96 -21.30 4.45 8.20
N THR A 97 -20.15 3.77 8.18
CA THR A 97 -18.99 4.10 9.01
C THR A 97 -17.85 4.53 8.09
N SER A 98 -17.42 5.78 8.18
CA SER A 98 -16.29 6.29 7.41
C SER A 98 -14.97 6.01 8.13
N TRP A 99 -14.00 5.46 7.39
CA TRP A 99 -12.64 5.18 7.85
C TRP A 99 -11.62 6.14 7.23
N GLY A 100 -12.11 7.23 6.59
CA GLY A 100 -11.29 8.14 5.80
C GLY A 100 -11.10 7.70 4.34
N GLY A 101 -10.50 8.59 3.53
CA GLY A 101 -10.21 8.27 2.12
C GLY A 101 -11.41 8.18 1.19
N GLY A 102 -12.57 8.71 1.57
CA GLY A 102 -13.77 8.71 0.74
C GLY A 102 -14.44 7.34 0.60
N VAL A 103 -14.14 6.39 1.51
CA VAL A 103 -14.74 5.05 1.55
C VAL A 103 -15.54 4.86 2.84
N VAL A 104 -16.56 3.99 2.77
CA VAL A 104 -17.39 3.63 3.92
C VAL A 104 -17.62 2.14 3.96
N SER A 105 -17.77 1.63 5.18
CA SER A 105 -18.45 0.37 5.45
C SER A 105 -19.93 0.59 5.69
N VAL A 106 -20.77 -0.39 5.33
CA VAL A 106 -22.22 -0.29 5.43
C VAL A 106 -22.85 -1.44 6.19
N LYS A 107 -23.93 -1.10 6.94
CA LYS A 107 -24.79 -2.03 7.65
C LYS A 107 -26.24 -1.61 7.48
N ALA A 108 -27.14 -2.56 7.18
CA ALA A 108 -28.56 -2.27 7.07
C ALA A 108 -29.17 -1.90 8.43
N ILE A 109 -30.03 -0.89 8.43
CA ILE A 109 -30.73 -0.42 9.62
C ILE A 109 -32.18 -0.92 9.59
N ASN A 110 -32.78 -1.00 8.40
CA ASN A 110 -34.17 -1.42 8.24
C ASN A 110 -34.24 -2.95 8.06
N GLN A 111 -34.99 -3.60 8.94
CA GLN A 111 -35.21 -5.06 8.92
C GLN A 111 -36.56 -5.45 8.36
N LYS A 112 -37.28 -4.53 7.68
CA LYS A 112 -38.60 -4.77 7.13
C LYS A 112 -38.64 -5.07 5.63
N ASP A 113 -37.54 -4.81 4.94
CA ASP A 113 -37.44 -4.98 3.49
C ASP A 113 -37.10 -6.42 3.12
N SER A 114 -37.90 -7.02 2.24
CA SER A 114 -37.60 -8.37 1.73
C SER A 114 -36.51 -8.38 0.65
N CYS A 115 -36.19 -7.23 0.07
CA CYS A 115 -35.11 -7.03 -0.88
C CYS A 115 -34.25 -5.83 -0.45
N ILE A 116 -32.96 -6.04 -0.33
CA ILE A 116 -31.99 -4.98 -0.03
C ILE A 116 -31.01 -4.87 -1.18
N GLU A 117 -30.93 -3.68 -1.76
CA GLU A 117 -29.91 -3.32 -2.73
C GLU A 117 -28.86 -2.44 -2.07
N VAL A 118 -27.62 -2.92 -2.06
CA VAL A 118 -26.47 -2.18 -1.54
C VAL A 118 -26.02 -1.18 -2.59
N PRO A 119 -25.97 0.13 -2.29
CA PRO A 119 -25.55 1.13 -3.24
C PRO A 119 -24.04 1.07 -3.49
N LYS A 120 -23.62 1.48 -4.70
CA LYS A 120 -22.20 1.65 -5.05
C LYS A 120 -21.53 2.79 -4.29
N THR A 121 -22.29 3.85 -4.09
CA THR A 121 -21.87 5.07 -3.39
C THR A 121 -23.00 5.60 -2.51
N VAL A 122 -22.63 6.30 -1.45
CA VAL A 122 -23.56 7.02 -0.58
C VAL A 122 -23.15 8.48 -0.47
N THR A 123 -24.10 9.37 -0.38
CA THR A 123 -23.85 10.82 -0.24
C THR A 123 -24.27 11.29 1.15
N TYR A 124 -23.38 12.02 1.80
CA TYR A 124 -23.64 12.63 3.10
C TYR A 124 -23.00 14.02 3.17
N GLN A 125 -23.77 15.03 3.56
CA GLN A 125 -23.32 16.43 3.64
C GLN A 125 -22.61 16.95 2.38
N GLY A 126 -23.11 16.57 1.18
CA GLY A 126 -22.53 16.97 -0.10
C GLY A 126 -21.29 16.20 -0.53
N MET A 127 -20.76 15.30 0.30
CA MET A 127 -19.64 14.42 -0.06
C MET A 127 -20.15 13.05 -0.48
N THR A 128 -19.55 12.48 -1.50
CA THR A 128 -19.86 11.14 -2.00
C THR A 128 -18.79 10.15 -1.56
N TYR A 129 -19.22 9.08 -0.92
CA TYR A 129 -18.39 8.01 -0.40
C TYR A 129 -18.62 6.73 -1.21
N LYS A 130 -17.55 6.01 -1.53
CA LYS A 130 -17.63 4.67 -2.13
C LYS A 130 -17.92 3.63 -1.04
N VAL A 131 -18.84 2.72 -1.29
CA VAL A 131 -19.05 1.54 -0.43
C VAL A 131 -17.95 0.52 -0.73
N ASP A 132 -17.09 0.27 0.24
CA ASP A 132 -15.91 -0.59 0.11
C ASP A 132 -15.94 -1.81 1.03
N GLU A 133 -16.79 -1.78 2.05
CA GLU A 133 -16.90 -2.90 2.99
C GLU A 133 -18.36 -3.11 3.44
N ILE A 134 -18.75 -4.38 3.54
CA ILE A 134 -19.96 -4.82 4.20
C ILE A 134 -19.60 -5.21 5.63
N GLU A 135 -20.12 -4.47 6.61
CA GLU A 135 -19.77 -4.63 8.02
C GLU A 135 -20.11 -6.02 8.57
N LYS A 136 -19.48 -6.33 9.68
CA LYS A 136 -19.84 -7.50 10.48
C LYS A 136 -21.34 -7.48 10.83
N ASN A 137 -22.01 -8.59 10.58
CA ASN A 137 -23.45 -8.76 10.85
C ASN A 137 -24.33 -7.73 10.13
N ALA A 138 -23.94 -7.28 8.93
CA ALA A 138 -24.59 -6.19 8.21
C ALA A 138 -26.09 -6.44 7.94
N PHE A 139 -26.46 -7.68 7.64
CA PHE A 139 -27.83 -8.10 7.38
C PHE A 139 -28.26 -9.26 8.31
N ALA A 140 -27.61 -9.38 9.47
CA ALA A 140 -27.90 -10.46 10.41
C ALA A 140 -29.26 -10.29 11.08
N ARG A 141 -29.90 -11.44 11.39
CA ARG A 141 -31.22 -11.52 12.08
C ARG A 141 -32.33 -10.77 11.35
N HIS A 142 -32.25 -10.74 10.02
CA HIS A 142 -33.24 -10.07 9.19
C HIS A 142 -34.39 -11.05 8.87
N ALA A 143 -35.49 -10.91 9.57
CA ALA A 143 -36.58 -11.90 9.55
C ALA A 143 -37.30 -12.03 8.21
N VAL A 144 -37.29 -11.02 7.34
CA VAL A 144 -38.05 -11.00 6.09
C VAL A 144 -37.18 -10.95 4.83
N LEU A 145 -35.85 -10.84 4.97
CA LEU A 145 -34.93 -10.71 3.84
C LEU A 145 -34.94 -11.95 2.95
N LYS A 146 -35.27 -11.77 1.67
CA LYS A 146 -35.26 -12.82 0.64
C LYS A 146 -34.19 -12.61 -0.41
N TRP A 147 -33.96 -11.36 -0.78
CA TRP A 147 -33.04 -10.98 -1.85
C TRP A 147 -32.03 -9.93 -1.40
N LEU A 148 -30.79 -10.14 -1.73
CA LEU A 148 -29.70 -9.23 -1.43
C LEU A 148 -28.95 -8.95 -2.72
N VAL A 149 -28.86 -7.69 -3.12
CA VAL A 149 -28.23 -7.27 -4.38
C VAL A 149 -27.03 -6.40 -4.06
N PHE A 150 -25.87 -6.74 -4.63
CA PHE A 150 -24.63 -6.02 -4.47
C PHE A 150 -24.24 -5.28 -5.75
N PRO A 151 -23.53 -4.13 -5.63
CA PRO A 151 -23.12 -3.32 -6.77
C PRO A 151 -22.07 -4.00 -7.66
N ASP A 152 -21.80 -3.37 -8.80
CA ASP A 152 -20.79 -3.77 -9.80
C ASP A 152 -19.34 -3.42 -9.39
N THR A 153 -19.10 -3.13 -8.12
CA THR A 153 -17.79 -2.81 -7.58
C THR A 153 -17.24 -3.93 -6.72
N ARG A 154 -15.92 -4.01 -6.63
CA ARG A 154 -15.25 -4.89 -5.69
C ARG A 154 -15.32 -4.29 -4.29
N PHE A 155 -15.65 -5.08 -3.29
CA PHE A 155 -15.80 -4.69 -1.89
C PHE A 155 -15.40 -5.85 -0.97
N HIS A 156 -15.23 -5.52 0.31
CA HIS A 156 -14.90 -6.49 1.36
C HIS A 156 -16.16 -6.96 2.08
N VAL A 157 -16.21 -8.26 2.41
CA VAL A 157 -17.31 -8.86 3.17
C VAL A 157 -16.80 -9.40 4.50
N MET A 158 -17.40 -8.94 5.59
CA MET A 158 -17.01 -9.32 6.93
C MET A 158 -17.88 -10.46 7.49
N ARG A 159 -17.44 -11.04 8.61
CA ARG A 159 -18.12 -12.19 9.25
C ARG A 159 -19.60 -11.93 9.55
N GLY A 160 -20.37 -13.00 9.49
CA GLY A 160 -21.76 -13.00 9.94
C GLY A 160 -22.71 -12.17 9.09
N MET A 161 -22.39 -11.88 7.83
CA MET A 161 -23.13 -10.95 6.97
C MET A 161 -24.64 -11.17 7.03
N ILE A 162 -25.12 -12.42 6.96
CA ILE A 162 -26.54 -12.77 6.96
C ILE A 162 -26.92 -13.79 8.04
N THR A 163 -26.11 -13.92 9.08
CA THR A 163 -26.35 -14.89 10.17
C THR A 163 -27.72 -14.69 10.81
N GLY A 164 -28.48 -15.76 10.97
CA GLY A 164 -29.82 -15.73 11.55
C GLY A 164 -30.88 -15.05 10.68
N SER A 165 -30.68 -14.98 9.35
CA SER A 165 -31.66 -14.50 8.37
C SER A 165 -32.26 -15.69 7.62
N PRO A 166 -33.35 -16.32 8.13
CA PRO A 166 -33.80 -17.65 7.72
C PRO A 166 -34.46 -17.70 6.35
N HIS A 167 -34.92 -16.59 5.84
CA HIS A 167 -35.70 -16.51 4.61
C HIS A 167 -34.92 -16.08 3.38
N ILE A 168 -33.60 -15.90 3.49
CA ILE A 168 -32.74 -15.54 2.35
C ILE A 168 -32.80 -16.64 1.26
N GLN A 169 -33.11 -16.22 0.04
CA GLN A 169 -33.27 -17.11 -1.12
C GLN A 169 -32.15 -16.90 -2.13
N SER A 170 -31.77 -15.66 -2.36
CA SER A 170 -30.81 -15.31 -3.40
C SER A 170 -29.92 -14.14 -3.00
N ILE A 171 -28.68 -14.22 -3.44
CA ILE A 171 -27.68 -13.15 -3.38
C ILE A 171 -27.22 -12.87 -4.80
N CYS A 172 -27.43 -11.64 -5.26
CA CYS A 172 -27.07 -11.19 -6.60
C CYS A 172 -25.85 -10.28 -6.54
N PHE A 173 -24.78 -10.63 -7.24
CA PHE A 173 -23.62 -9.79 -7.44
C PHE A 173 -23.65 -9.20 -8.85
N ARG A 174 -23.46 -7.88 -8.96
CA ARG A 174 -23.32 -7.22 -10.28
C ARG A 174 -21.86 -7.12 -10.72
N SER A 175 -20.92 -7.45 -9.85
CA SER A 175 -19.50 -7.47 -10.18
C SER A 175 -19.09 -8.77 -10.87
N VAL A 176 -18.28 -8.67 -11.92
CA VAL A 176 -17.68 -9.83 -12.60
C VAL A 176 -16.59 -10.49 -11.75
N GLU A 177 -16.01 -9.73 -10.82
CA GLU A 177 -15.04 -10.25 -9.86
C GLU A 177 -15.72 -10.56 -8.52
N PRO A 178 -15.42 -11.71 -7.89
CA PRO A 178 -15.95 -12.07 -6.60
C PRO A 178 -15.52 -11.05 -5.51
N PRO A 179 -16.41 -10.71 -4.55
CA PRO A 179 -16.04 -9.92 -3.39
C PRO A 179 -14.95 -10.56 -2.56
N ILE A 180 -14.16 -9.73 -1.86
CA ILE A 180 -13.07 -10.17 -1.01
C ILE A 180 -13.64 -10.58 0.35
N ILE A 181 -13.26 -11.76 0.84
CA ILE A 181 -13.65 -12.23 2.17
C ILE A 181 -12.64 -11.71 3.21
N GLY A 182 -13.13 -10.93 4.17
CA GLY A 182 -12.28 -10.25 5.16
C GLY A 182 -11.53 -9.04 4.59
N ASN A 183 -10.63 -8.50 5.37
CA ASN A 183 -9.75 -7.40 4.96
C ASN A 183 -8.31 -7.64 5.46
N ALA A 184 -7.42 -6.68 5.28
CA ALA A 184 -6.01 -6.80 5.66
C ALA A 184 -5.80 -7.02 7.18
N ILE A 185 -6.73 -6.54 8.01
CA ILE A 185 -6.67 -6.62 9.48
C ILE A 185 -7.37 -7.89 9.97
N TRP A 186 -8.53 -8.22 9.38
CA TRP A 186 -9.40 -9.31 9.85
C TRP A 186 -9.44 -10.45 8.82
N LYS A 187 -8.67 -11.50 9.10
CA LYS A 187 -8.75 -12.74 8.33
C LYS A 187 -10.09 -13.42 8.60
N THR A 188 -10.93 -13.49 7.57
CA THR A 188 -12.25 -14.12 7.64
C THR A 188 -12.32 -15.25 6.63
N LYS A 189 -12.95 -16.35 6.98
CA LYS A 189 -13.26 -17.44 6.06
C LYS A 189 -14.69 -17.30 5.57
N ILE A 190 -15.02 -17.87 4.40
CA ILE A 190 -16.39 -17.85 3.88
C ILE A 190 -17.38 -18.50 4.84
N THR A 191 -16.93 -19.49 5.62
CA THR A 191 -17.72 -20.16 6.68
C THR A 191 -17.99 -19.27 7.88
N ASP A 192 -17.26 -18.18 8.05
CA ASP A 192 -17.53 -17.20 9.09
C ASP A 192 -18.54 -16.13 8.60
N VAL A 193 -18.68 -15.99 7.27
CA VAL A 193 -19.62 -15.05 6.64
C VAL A 193 -21.01 -15.64 6.57
N PHE A 194 -21.12 -16.94 6.26
CA PHE A 194 -22.37 -17.65 6.04
C PHE A 194 -22.48 -18.90 6.92
N GLU A 195 -23.70 -19.16 7.36
CA GLU A 195 -24.05 -20.43 8.03
C GLU A 195 -24.12 -21.59 7.02
N ALA A 196 -23.84 -22.81 7.48
CA ALA A 196 -23.81 -23.99 6.62
C ALA A 196 -25.07 -24.18 5.73
N PRO A 197 -26.30 -23.95 6.20
CA PRO A 197 -27.49 -24.09 5.36
C PRO A 197 -27.55 -23.12 4.17
N CYS A 198 -26.85 -21.97 4.25
CA CYS A 198 -26.83 -21.00 3.16
C CYS A 198 -26.15 -21.57 1.91
N PHE A 199 -25.07 -22.34 2.08
CA PHE A 199 -24.33 -22.94 0.96
C PHE A 199 -25.17 -23.91 0.15
N GLU A 200 -26.15 -24.56 0.77
CA GLU A 200 -27.02 -25.55 0.12
C GLU A 200 -28.31 -24.94 -0.47
N LYS A 201 -28.84 -23.88 0.16
CA LYS A 201 -30.18 -23.37 -0.15
C LYS A 201 -30.20 -22.07 -0.91
N VAL A 202 -29.17 -21.21 -0.70
CA VAL A 202 -29.16 -19.86 -1.28
C VAL A 202 -28.56 -19.91 -2.69
N LYS A 203 -29.23 -19.24 -3.63
CA LYS A 203 -28.74 -19.06 -4.98
C LYS A 203 -27.80 -17.86 -5.04
N LEU A 204 -26.62 -18.06 -5.61
CA LEU A 204 -25.74 -16.96 -6.04
C LEU A 204 -26.02 -16.64 -7.51
N MET A 205 -26.48 -15.41 -7.74
CA MET A 205 -26.67 -14.86 -9.07
C MET A 205 -25.46 -14.01 -9.45
N VAL A 206 -24.78 -14.33 -10.55
CA VAL A 206 -23.54 -13.67 -10.97
C VAL A 206 -23.66 -13.21 -12.43
N PRO A 207 -22.92 -12.17 -12.87
CA PRO A 207 -22.98 -11.71 -14.24
C PRO A 207 -22.53 -12.79 -15.23
N LYS A 208 -23.07 -12.76 -16.43
CA LYS A 208 -22.68 -13.62 -17.55
C LYS A 208 -21.17 -13.57 -17.80
N GLY A 209 -20.54 -14.72 -17.93
CA GLY A 209 -19.09 -14.88 -18.12
C GLY A 209 -18.25 -14.84 -16.84
N SER A 210 -18.86 -14.66 -15.65
CA SER A 210 -18.14 -14.59 -14.38
C SER A 210 -18.19 -15.89 -13.57
N LEU A 211 -18.96 -16.88 -13.99
CA LEU A 211 -19.18 -18.15 -13.26
C LEU A 211 -17.86 -18.83 -12.84
N ASP A 212 -16.89 -18.91 -13.73
CA ASP A 212 -15.60 -19.52 -13.46
C ASP A 212 -14.79 -18.78 -12.39
N ALA A 213 -14.85 -17.45 -12.38
CA ALA A 213 -14.17 -16.63 -11.37
C ALA A 213 -14.77 -16.88 -9.99
N TYR A 214 -16.10 -16.94 -9.89
CA TYR A 214 -16.78 -17.23 -8.65
C TYR A 214 -16.54 -18.65 -8.15
N ARG A 215 -16.60 -19.66 -9.05
CA ARG A 215 -16.32 -21.08 -8.70
C ARG A 215 -14.90 -21.31 -8.21
N LYS A 216 -13.90 -20.64 -8.77
CA LYS A 216 -12.49 -20.73 -8.35
C LYS A 216 -12.17 -19.93 -7.07
N SER A 217 -13.10 -19.12 -6.62
CA SER A 217 -12.98 -18.31 -5.40
C SER A 217 -13.59 -19.02 -4.18
N PRO A 218 -13.47 -18.49 -2.96
CA PRO A 218 -14.18 -19.02 -1.79
C PRO A 218 -15.71 -19.10 -1.96
N TRP A 219 -16.30 -18.28 -2.85
CA TRP A 219 -17.73 -18.29 -3.17
C TRP A 219 -18.17 -19.56 -3.91
N GLY A 220 -17.24 -20.29 -4.54
CA GLY A 220 -17.50 -21.60 -5.17
C GLY A 220 -18.02 -22.67 -4.22
N ARG A 221 -18.07 -22.40 -2.90
CA ARG A 221 -18.69 -23.28 -1.91
C ARG A 221 -20.22 -23.34 -2.01
N PHE A 222 -20.84 -22.34 -2.61
CA PHE A 222 -22.28 -22.35 -2.84
C PHE A 222 -22.65 -23.40 -3.90
N ARG A 223 -23.65 -24.21 -3.61
CA ARG A 223 -24.12 -25.26 -4.51
C ARG A 223 -24.77 -24.74 -5.78
N HIS A 224 -25.52 -23.64 -5.63
CA HIS A 224 -26.29 -23.04 -6.71
C HIS A 224 -25.68 -21.69 -7.09
N ILE A 225 -24.86 -21.68 -8.14
CA ILE A 225 -24.32 -20.45 -8.75
C ILE A 225 -24.83 -20.41 -10.17
N GLU A 226 -25.62 -19.39 -10.50
CA GLU A 226 -26.31 -19.21 -11.76
C GLU A 226 -25.89 -17.87 -12.38
N GLU A 227 -25.70 -17.84 -13.69
CA GLU A 227 -25.46 -16.60 -14.44
C GLU A 227 -26.77 -15.95 -14.83
N TYR A 228 -26.80 -14.62 -14.81
CA TYR A 228 -27.89 -13.83 -15.35
C TYR A 228 -27.38 -12.89 -16.47
N GLU A 229 -28.27 -12.47 -17.37
CA GLU A 229 -27.97 -11.54 -18.46
C GLU A 229 -27.83 -10.08 -18.01
#